data_94056103ee047e24607dac2a3157ca83
#
_entry.id   94056103ee047e24607dac2a3157ca83
#
_cell.length_a   1.000
_cell.length_b   1.000
_cell.length_c   1.000
_cell.angle_alpha   90.00
_cell.angle_beta   90.00
_cell.angle_gamma   90.00
#
_symmetry.space_group_name_H-M   'P 1'
#
loop_
_entity.id
_entity.type
_entity.pdbx_description
1 polymer ?
#
loop_
_entity_poly.entity_id
_entity_poly.type
_entity_poly.pdbx_seq_one_letter_code
_entity_poly.pdbx_strand_id
1 'polypeptide(L)'
;MQPIEKGGSRIGIVFNGSPLFSGDAGSGESEIRKWIIEKDLLEAVIGLPDQLFYNTGISTYVWILTNRKTDRRKGKIRLINGTSFFGKMRKSLGNKRNEITESDRKEIVRLYSTYEHDENYIDFDNDDFGYRKITIERPLYDENREVVVEKGNPKPNSKLR
;
A
#
# COMPACT_ATOMS: atom_id res chain seq x y z
N MET A 1 -5.09 19.24 -7.00
CA MET A 1 -4.13 19.81 -6.04
C MET A 1 -3.76 21.22 -6.45
N GLN A 2 -3.60 22.15 -5.50
CA GLN A 2 -3.08 23.48 -5.81
C GLN A 2 -1.62 23.38 -6.28
N PRO A 3 -1.16 24.25 -7.21
CA PRO A 3 0.23 24.35 -7.59
C PRO A 3 1.14 24.63 -6.39
N ILE A 4 2.40 24.19 -6.47
CA ILE A 4 3.38 24.34 -5.38
C ILE A 4 3.64 25.81 -5.08
N GLU A 5 3.66 26.68 -6.12
CA GLU A 5 3.84 28.13 -5.99
C GLU A 5 2.73 28.80 -5.16
N LYS A 6 1.56 28.16 -5.08
CA LYS A 6 0.41 28.59 -4.25
C LYS A 6 0.31 27.85 -2.91
N GLY A 7 1.41 27.23 -2.45
CA GLY A 7 1.48 26.50 -1.18
C GLY A 7 1.20 25.00 -1.26
N GLY A 8 0.88 24.49 -2.44
CA GLY A 8 0.59 23.06 -2.63
C GLY A 8 -0.68 22.58 -1.93
N SER A 9 -0.85 21.26 -1.88
CA SER A 9 -2.02 20.62 -1.25
C SER A 9 -1.62 19.33 -0.53
N ARG A 10 -2.43 18.94 0.46
CA ARG A 10 -2.40 17.63 1.08
C ARG A 10 -3.82 17.04 1.05
N ILE A 11 -3.92 15.75 0.75
CA ILE A 11 -5.18 15.01 0.66
C ILE A 11 -5.05 13.78 1.55
N GLY A 12 -6.05 13.54 2.40
CA GLY A 12 -6.22 12.29 3.13
C GLY A 12 -7.38 11.50 2.52
N ILE A 13 -7.15 10.23 2.19
CA ILE A 13 -8.17 9.34 1.64
C ILE A 13 -8.22 8.07 2.46
N VAL A 14 -9.43 7.66 2.85
CA VAL A 14 -9.65 6.39 3.54
C VAL A 14 -10.02 5.31 2.53
N PHE A 15 -9.25 4.22 2.53
CA PHE A 15 -9.46 3.05 1.68
C PHE A 15 -9.54 1.77 2.52
N ASN A 16 -10.14 0.73 1.95
CA ASN A 16 -9.87 -0.65 2.37
C ASN A 16 -8.50 -1.10 1.85
N GLY A 17 -8.12 -2.37 2.09
CA GLY A 17 -6.83 -2.90 1.64
C GLY A 17 -6.68 -3.07 0.11
N SER A 18 -7.80 -3.16 -0.65
CA SER A 18 -7.75 -3.43 -2.09
C SER A 18 -6.80 -2.52 -2.87
N PRO A 19 -6.84 -1.19 -2.74
CA PRO A 19 -5.95 -0.31 -3.48
C PRO A 19 -4.45 -0.55 -3.25
N LEU A 20 -4.08 -1.22 -2.14
CA LEU A 20 -2.68 -1.58 -1.87
C LEU A 20 -2.21 -2.81 -2.67
N PHE A 21 -3.11 -3.75 -2.96
CA PHE A 21 -2.74 -5.08 -3.44
C PHE A 21 -3.38 -5.47 -4.77
N SER A 22 -4.53 -4.88 -5.15
CA SER A 22 -5.23 -5.26 -6.37
C SER A 22 -4.52 -4.81 -7.63
N GLY A 23 -4.75 -5.56 -8.69
CA GLY A 23 -4.19 -5.31 -10.01
C GLY A 23 -2.80 -5.93 -10.21
N ASP A 24 -2.69 -6.74 -11.27
CA ASP A 24 -1.40 -7.26 -11.75
C ASP A 24 -0.52 -6.14 -12.31
N ALA A 25 0.77 -6.40 -12.45
CA ALA A 25 1.70 -5.49 -13.13
C ALA A 25 1.18 -5.11 -14.53
N GLY A 26 1.06 -3.79 -14.79
CA GLY A 26 0.51 -3.26 -16.03
C GLY A 26 -1.01 -3.12 -16.05
N SER A 27 -1.74 -3.50 -14.98
CA SER A 27 -3.17 -3.19 -14.85
C SER A 27 -3.40 -1.73 -14.49
N GLY A 28 -4.62 -1.24 -14.66
CA GLY A 28 -4.98 0.14 -14.35
C GLY A 28 -4.66 0.54 -12.91
N GLU A 29 -5.00 -0.32 -11.93
CA GLU A 29 -4.72 -0.09 -10.51
C GLU A 29 -3.23 -0.04 -10.22
N SER A 30 -2.46 -0.95 -10.81
CA SER A 30 -1.01 -1.00 -10.67
C SER A 30 -0.35 0.25 -11.26
N GLU A 31 -0.78 0.68 -12.45
CA GLU A 31 -0.24 1.87 -13.10
C GLU A 31 -0.60 3.16 -12.35
N ILE A 32 -1.78 3.24 -11.71
CA ILE A 32 -2.14 4.38 -10.85
C ILE A 32 -1.21 4.44 -9.63
N ARG A 33 -0.97 3.31 -8.94
CA ARG A 33 -0.03 3.27 -7.80
C ARG A 33 1.37 3.69 -8.22
N LYS A 34 1.86 3.12 -9.33
CA LYS A 34 3.16 3.47 -9.92
C LYS A 34 3.25 4.97 -10.17
N TRP A 35 2.26 5.55 -10.85
CA TRP A 35 2.24 6.98 -11.14
C TRP A 35 2.28 7.84 -9.87
N ILE A 36 1.51 7.48 -8.83
CA ILE A 36 1.47 8.20 -7.55
C ILE A 36 2.85 8.19 -6.88
N ILE A 37 3.54 7.03 -6.91
CA ILE A 37 4.84 6.83 -6.28
C ILE A 37 5.95 7.53 -7.10
N GLU A 38 5.97 7.34 -8.42
CA GLU A 38 6.97 7.97 -9.30
C GLU A 38 6.87 9.50 -9.32
N LYS A 39 5.67 10.06 -9.13
CA LYS A 39 5.46 11.50 -8.95
C LYS A 39 5.73 11.98 -7.53
N ASP A 40 6.20 11.12 -6.66
CA ASP A 40 6.50 11.40 -5.25
C ASP A 40 5.34 12.06 -4.50
N LEU A 41 4.10 11.63 -4.80
CA LEU A 41 2.89 12.20 -4.22
C LEU A 41 2.46 11.49 -2.93
N LEU A 42 2.75 10.18 -2.76
CA LEU A 42 2.38 9.42 -1.59
C LEU A 42 3.33 9.72 -0.44
N GLU A 43 2.85 10.40 0.61
CA GLU A 43 3.64 10.78 1.76
C GLU A 43 3.61 9.74 2.88
N ALA A 44 2.40 9.17 3.14
CA ALA A 44 2.24 8.14 4.15
C ALA A 44 1.05 7.23 3.86
N VAL A 45 1.12 6.00 4.40
CA VAL A 45 0.00 5.07 4.53
C VAL A 45 -0.12 4.69 6.00
N ILE A 46 -1.30 4.89 6.58
CA ILE A 46 -1.60 4.61 7.99
C ILE A 46 -2.59 3.46 8.05
N GLY A 47 -2.17 2.31 8.59
CA GLY A 47 -3.06 1.21 8.91
C GLY A 47 -3.87 1.55 10.15
N LEU A 48 -5.20 1.44 10.06
CA LEU A 48 -6.11 1.70 11.15
C LEU A 48 -6.66 0.39 11.74
N PRO A 49 -7.15 0.40 12.97
CA PRO A 49 -7.83 -0.74 13.58
C PRO A 49 -9.00 -1.22 12.72
N ASP A 50 -9.34 -2.49 12.84
CA ASP A 50 -10.58 -3.05 12.30
C ASP A 50 -11.82 -2.52 13.06
N GLN A 51 -13.00 -2.83 12.56
CA GLN A 51 -14.27 -2.53 13.24
C GLN A 51 -14.48 -1.05 13.62
N LEU A 52 -13.91 -0.11 12.84
CA LEU A 52 -14.11 1.33 13.03
C LEU A 52 -15.38 1.87 12.36
N PHE A 53 -15.98 1.13 11.42
CA PHE A 53 -17.10 1.58 10.60
C PHE A 53 -18.35 0.73 10.83
N TYR A 54 -19.54 1.33 10.65
CA TYR A 54 -20.82 0.73 11.00
C TYR A 54 -21.18 -0.53 10.20
N ASN A 55 -20.82 -0.55 8.93
CA ASN A 55 -21.24 -1.57 7.97
C ASN A 55 -20.14 -2.52 7.52
N THR A 56 -18.93 -2.41 8.09
CA THR A 56 -17.81 -3.27 7.75
C THR A 56 -16.90 -3.49 8.94
N GLY A 57 -16.40 -4.73 9.08
CA GLY A 57 -15.39 -5.08 10.09
C GLY A 57 -13.96 -5.13 9.57
N ILE A 58 -13.74 -4.77 8.29
CA ILE A 58 -12.42 -4.87 7.67
C ILE A 58 -11.48 -3.75 8.12
N SER A 59 -10.18 -4.02 8.05
CA SER A 59 -9.14 -3.02 8.25
C SER A 59 -9.20 -1.95 7.16
N THR A 60 -8.92 -0.73 7.55
CA THR A 60 -8.88 0.43 6.65
C THR A 60 -7.54 1.14 6.73
N TYR A 61 -7.25 1.91 5.70
CA TYR A 61 -5.97 2.60 5.55
C TYR A 61 -6.22 4.05 5.17
N VAL A 62 -5.48 4.97 5.78
CA VAL A 62 -5.47 6.37 5.36
C VAL A 62 -4.23 6.60 4.50
N TRP A 63 -4.47 7.02 3.26
CA TRP A 63 -3.39 7.47 2.37
C TRP A 63 -3.26 8.97 2.46
N ILE A 64 -2.07 9.44 2.74
CA ILE A 64 -1.73 10.86 2.73
C ILE A 64 -0.97 11.16 1.46
N LEU A 65 -1.59 11.94 0.58
CA LEU A 65 -0.98 12.41 -0.66
C LEU A 65 -0.69 13.90 -0.56
N THR A 66 0.47 14.31 -1.08
CA THR A 66 0.83 15.72 -1.13
C THR A 66 1.77 16.00 -2.30
N ASN A 67 1.68 17.19 -2.86
CA ASN A 67 2.66 17.70 -3.82
C ASN A 67 3.65 18.68 -3.18
N ARG A 68 3.74 18.70 -1.83
CA ARG A 68 4.63 19.57 -1.05
C ARG A 68 5.34 18.84 0.07
N LYS A 69 5.91 17.66 -0.23
CA LYS A 69 6.75 16.97 0.75
C LYS A 69 7.89 17.86 1.22
N THR A 70 8.21 17.78 2.51
CA THR A 70 9.44 18.40 3.04
C THR A 70 10.67 17.70 2.49
N ASP A 71 11.84 18.35 2.48
CA ASP A 71 13.06 17.75 1.93
C ASP A 71 13.43 16.42 2.59
N ARG A 72 13.14 16.27 3.88
CA ARG A 72 13.35 15.01 4.62
C ARG A 72 12.45 13.85 4.17
N ARG A 73 11.31 14.16 3.53
CA ARG A 73 10.32 13.16 3.08
C ARG A 73 10.29 12.95 1.58
N LYS A 74 11.04 13.74 0.82
CA LYS A 74 11.16 13.54 -0.63
C LYS A 74 11.73 12.17 -0.94
N GLY A 75 11.13 11.48 -1.91
CA GLY A 75 11.52 10.15 -2.33
C GLY A 75 11.20 9.05 -1.31
N LYS A 76 10.44 9.35 -0.25
CA LYS A 76 10.11 8.39 0.81
C LYS A 76 8.61 8.29 1.06
N ILE A 77 8.20 7.11 1.52
CA ILE A 77 6.83 6.80 1.94
C ILE A 77 6.90 6.25 3.36
N ARG A 78 6.15 6.85 4.28
CA ARG A 78 6.04 6.37 5.65
C ARG A 78 4.88 5.39 5.77
N LEU A 79 5.15 4.17 6.25
CA LEU A 79 4.13 3.21 6.66
C LEU A 79 3.97 3.27 8.17
N ILE A 80 2.74 3.52 8.65
CA ILE A 80 2.43 3.62 10.08
C ILE A 80 1.47 2.48 10.44
N ASN A 81 1.86 1.69 11.44
CA ASN A 81 1.01 0.66 12.02
C ASN A 81 0.19 1.26 13.18
N GLY A 82 -1.00 1.73 12.87
CA GLY A 82 -1.95 2.25 13.86
C GLY A 82 -3.00 1.23 14.31
N THR A 83 -2.85 -0.04 13.96
CA THR A 83 -3.88 -1.08 14.19
C THR A 83 -4.15 -1.38 15.66
N SER A 84 -3.22 -1.07 16.56
CA SER A 84 -3.35 -1.22 18.01
C SER A 84 -3.88 0.01 18.73
N PHE A 85 -4.02 1.15 18.04
CA PHE A 85 -4.43 2.42 18.66
C PHE A 85 -5.95 2.57 18.62
N PHE A 86 -6.64 1.95 19.56
CA PHE A 86 -8.09 2.06 19.70
C PHE A 86 -8.58 1.80 21.13
N GLY A 87 -9.73 2.37 21.44
CA GLY A 87 -10.55 2.00 22.59
C GLY A 87 -11.74 1.12 22.17
N LYS A 88 -12.16 0.22 23.05
CA LYS A 88 -13.41 -0.53 22.87
C LYS A 88 -14.62 0.36 23.17
N MET A 89 -15.58 0.39 22.26
CA MET A 89 -16.86 1.08 22.50
C MET A 89 -17.66 0.38 23.60
N ARG A 90 -18.29 1.14 24.47
CA ARG A 90 -19.19 0.61 25.51
C ARG A 90 -20.39 -0.12 24.91
N LYS A 91 -20.89 0.35 23.77
CA LYS A 91 -21.99 -0.26 23.02
C LYS A 91 -21.63 -0.30 21.55
N SER A 92 -21.72 -1.47 20.94
CA SER A 92 -21.47 -1.63 19.50
C SER A 92 -22.58 -0.97 18.67
N LEU A 93 -22.18 -0.46 17.50
CA LEU A 93 -23.08 0.11 16.51
C LEU A 93 -22.88 -0.67 15.19
N GLY A 94 -23.68 -1.73 15.00
CA GLY A 94 -23.47 -2.68 13.90
C GLY A 94 -22.10 -3.36 14.03
N ASN A 95 -21.30 -3.30 12.96
CA ASN A 95 -19.94 -3.86 12.94
C ASN A 95 -18.91 -2.96 13.67
N LYS A 96 -19.28 -1.73 13.99
CA LYS A 96 -18.39 -0.82 14.71
C LYS A 96 -18.34 -1.20 16.18
N ARG A 97 -17.17 -1.62 16.63
CA ARG A 97 -16.86 -2.00 18.02
C ARG A 97 -15.69 -1.24 18.62
N ASN A 98 -14.89 -0.63 17.75
CA ASN A 98 -13.70 0.10 18.11
C ASN A 98 -13.87 1.58 17.76
N GLU A 99 -13.17 2.44 18.50
CA GLU A 99 -13.08 3.86 18.23
C GLU A 99 -11.64 4.33 18.42
N ILE A 100 -11.22 5.32 17.65
CA ILE A 100 -9.93 5.98 17.86
C ILE A 100 -10.16 7.06 18.92
N THR A 101 -9.56 6.87 20.07
CA THR A 101 -9.65 7.83 21.17
C THR A 101 -8.84 9.09 20.87
N GLU A 102 -8.99 10.13 21.69
CA GLU A 102 -8.19 11.36 21.55
C GLU A 102 -6.69 11.09 21.73
N SER A 103 -6.32 10.21 22.68
CA SER A 103 -4.92 9.80 22.88
C SER A 103 -4.37 9.03 21.71
N ASP A 104 -5.14 8.08 21.16
CA ASP A 104 -4.74 7.28 19.98
C ASP A 104 -4.53 8.18 18.76
N ARG A 105 -5.43 9.14 18.56
CA ARG A 105 -5.30 10.11 17.47
C ARG A 105 -4.04 10.96 17.61
N LYS A 106 -3.72 11.44 18.81
CA LYS A 106 -2.50 12.20 19.08
C LYS A 106 -1.26 11.35 18.81
N GLU A 107 -1.29 10.09 19.18
CA GLU A 107 -0.18 9.17 18.95
C GLU A 107 0.03 8.89 17.46
N ILE A 108 -1.03 8.62 16.68
CA ILE A 108 -0.94 8.47 15.23
C ILE A 108 -0.37 9.74 14.57
N VAL A 109 -0.79 10.92 15.01
CA VAL A 109 -0.26 12.20 14.51
C VAL A 109 1.19 12.40 14.92
N ARG A 110 1.59 11.98 16.12
CA ARG A 110 2.99 11.99 16.56
C ARG A 110 3.84 11.11 15.65
N LEU A 111 3.43 9.86 15.43
CA LEU A 111 4.12 8.90 14.54
C LEU A 111 4.24 9.43 13.11
N TYR A 112 3.20 10.12 12.62
CA TYR A 112 3.25 10.76 11.31
C TYR A 112 4.28 11.90 11.27
N SER A 113 4.44 12.65 12.35
CA SER A 113 5.23 13.90 12.38
C SER A 113 6.68 13.71 12.85
N THR A 114 6.95 12.69 13.69
CA THR A 114 8.27 12.45 14.30
C THR A 114 9.29 11.95 13.30
N TYR A 115 10.56 12.14 13.64
CA TYR A 115 11.72 11.52 12.98
C TYR A 115 12.56 10.70 13.97
N GLU A 116 12.08 10.54 15.21
CA GLU A 116 12.68 9.65 16.19
C GLU A 116 12.29 8.22 15.87
N HIS A 117 13.20 7.27 16.15
CA HIS A 117 12.92 5.86 15.92
C HIS A 117 11.71 5.39 16.72
N ASP A 118 10.79 4.66 16.07
CA ASP A 118 9.62 4.06 16.69
C ASP A 118 9.28 2.76 15.95
N GLU A 119 8.89 1.73 16.67
CA GLU A 119 8.54 0.42 16.12
C GLU A 119 7.24 0.42 15.28
N ASN A 120 6.41 1.44 15.47
CA ASN A 120 5.11 1.56 14.81
C ASN A 120 5.18 2.28 13.46
N TYR A 121 6.35 2.72 13.00
CA TYR A 121 6.50 3.22 11.65
C TYR A 121 7.82 2.84 11.02
N ILE A 122 7.81 2.78 9.69
CA ILE A 122 8.99 2.57 8.86
C ILE A 122 8.91 3.53 7.66
N ASP A 123 10.02 4.17 7.33
CA ASP A 123 10.19 4.96 6.11
C ASP A 123 10.87 4.10 5.04
N PHE A 124 10.22 3.92 3.90
CA PHE A 124 10.73 3.24 2.71
C PHE A 124 11.09 4.25 1.63
N ASP A 125 12.07 3.95 0.82
CA ASP A 125 12.33 4.69 -0.39
C ASP A 125 11.26 4.36 -1.46
N ASN A 126 10.95 5.30 -2.34
CA ASN A 126 9.96 5.07 -3.40
C ASN A 126 10.33 3.84 -4.27
N ASP A 127 11.62 3.60 -4.48
CA ASP A 127 12.13 2.49 -5.30
C ASP A 127 11.88 1.12 -4.66
N ASP A 128 11.73 1.04 -3.33
CA ASP A 128 11.41 -0.21 -2.61
C ASP A 128 10.04 -0.79 -3.00
N PHE A 129 9.15 0.04 -3.56
CA PHE A 129 7.85 -0.37 -4.06
C PHE A 129 7.87 -0.80 -5.53
N GLY A 130 9.03 -0.67 -6.19
CA GLY A 130 9.22 -1.10 -7.57
C GLY A 130 9.35 -2.62 -7.68
N TYR A 131 8.65 -3.23 -8.62
CA TYR A 131 8.80 -4.65 -8.92
C TYR A 131 8.64 -4.93 -10.40
N ARG A 132 9.25 -6.02 -10.85
CA ARG A 132 9.05 -6.58 -12.19
C ARG A 132 8.44 -7.96 -12.06
N LYS A 133 7.29 -8.17 -12.69
CA LYS A 133 6.71 -9.51 -12.82
C LYS A 133 7.46 -10.25 -13.93
N ILE A 134 8.08 -11.35 -13.58
CA ILE A 134 8.69 -12.26 -14.55
C ILE A 134 7.91 -13.57 -14.55
N THR A 135 7.69 -14.13 -15.74
CA THR A 135 7.11 -15.47 -15.88
C THR A 135 8.23 -16.41 -16.24
N ILE A 136 8.46 -17.43 -15.42
CA ILE A 136 9.41 -18.49 -15.71
C ILE A 136 8.61 -19.68 -16.21
N GLU A 137 8.81 -20.02 -17.48
CA GLU A 137 8.17 -21.19 -18.11
C GLU A 137 9.19 -22.32 -18.18
N ARG A 138 8.79 -23.49 -17.71
CA ARG A 138 9.60 -24.71 -17.87
C ARG A 138 9.25 -25.35 -19.22
N PRO A 139 10.23 -25.88 -19.96
CA PRO A 139 9.95 -26.57 -21.20
C PRO A 139 9.17 -27.88 -20.96
N LEU A 140 8.33 -28.22 -21.92
CA LEU A 140 7.72 -29.53 -21.99
C LEU A 140 8.77 -30.53 -22.48
N TYR A 141 8.88 -31.67 -21.82
CA TYR A 141 9.72 -32.78 -22.23
C TYR A 141 8.85 -33.90 -22.81
N ASP A 142 9.33 -34.57 -23.83
CA ASP A 142 8.74 -35.79 -24.38
C ASP A 142 9.09 -37.06 -23.55
N GLU A 143 8.68 -38.24 -24.04
CA GLU A 143 8.92 -39.52 -23.35
C GLU A 143 10.43 -39.88 -23.30
N ASN A 144 11.23 -39.32 -24.19
CA ASN A 144 12.69 -39.51 -24.25
C ASN A 144 13.45 -38.48 -23.44
N ARG A 145 12.75 -37.57 -22.70
CA ARG A 145 13.30 -36.42 -21.96
C ARG A 145 13.96 -35.36 -22.85
N GLU A 146 13.56 -35.28 -24.09
CA GLU A 146 13.99 -34.21 -24.97
C GLU A 146 13.01 -33.04 -24.92
N VAL A 147 13.51 -31.81 -25.12
CA VAL A 147 12.69 -30.60 -25.10
C VAL A 147 11.80 -30.58 -26.33
N VAL A 148 10.49 -30.55 -26.11
CA VAL A 148 9.52 -30.37 -27.20
C VAL A 148 9.63 -28.95 -27.78
N VAL A 149 9.90 -28.81 -29.06
CA VAL A 149 10.04 -27.53 -29.74
C VAL A 149 8.80 -27.27 -30.60
N GLU A 150 8.23 -26.08 -30.48
CA GLU A 150 7.12 -25.60 -31.33
C GLU A 150 7.51 -24.27 -31.98
N LYS A 151 7.47 -24.21 -33.31
CA LYS A 151 7.89 -23.03 -34.09
C LYS A 151 9.30 -22.50 -33.74
N GLY A 152 10.23 -23.41 -33.46
CA GLY A 152 11.64 -23.08 -33.16
C GLY A 152 11.93 -22.68 -31.72
N ASN A 153 10.92 -22.65 -30.83
CA ASN A 153 11.09 -22.34 -29.42
C ASN A 153 10.65 -23.51 -28.53
N PRO A 154 11.24 -23.65 -27.32
CA PRO A 154 10.77 -24.63 -26.35
C PRO A 154 9.28 -24.44 -26.07
N LYS A 155 8.50 -25.52 -26.15
CA LYS A 155 7.08 -25.49 -25.80
C LYS A 155 6.92 -25.41 -24.29
N PRO A 156 6.16 -24.43 -23.74
CA PRO A 156 5.98 -24.33 -22.29
C PRO A 156 5.12 -25.48 -21.75
N ASN A 157 5.46 -25.96 -20.57
CA ASN A 157 4.69 -26.98 -19.85
C ASN A 157 3.56 -26.31 -19.08
N SER A 158 2.35 -26.31 -19.64
CA SER A 158 1.15 -25.68 -19.07
C SER A 158 0.72 -26.26 -17.71
N LYS A 159 1.21 -27.45 -17.32
CA LYS A 159 0.90 -28.11 -16.02
C LYS A 159 1.77 -27.61 -14.87
N LEU A 160 2.81 -26.82 -15.15
CA LEU A 160 3.79 -26.35 -14.15
C LEU A 160 3.85 -24.80 -14.09
N ARG A 161 2.71 -24.15 -14.28
CA ARG A 161 2.56 -22.70 -14.07
C ARG A 161 2.38 -22.37 -12.61
#